data_f69e76c743775777944d2ffd1f5d0e5c
#
_entry.id   f69e76c743775777944d2ffd1f5d0e5c
#
_cell.length_a   1.000
_cell.length_b   1.000
_cell.length_c   1.000
_cell.angle_alpha   90.00
_cell.angle_beta   90.00
_cell.angle_gamma   90.00
#
_symmetry.space_group_name_H-M   'P 1'
#
loop_
_entity.id
_entity.type
_entity.pdbx_description
1 polymer ?
#
loop_
_entity_poly.entity_id
_entity_poly.type
_entity_poly.pdbx_seq_one_letter_code
_entity_poly.pdbx_strand_id
1 'polypeptide(L)'
;MLRQRHSGMRDWLASGEPWIWMNAAAVGISIVAVVGLLLLIAVRGLAHFWPADVRLVEYVDEFGQSQLALGELADTETLSPQRYAEVFGDADVQTADVERWLLKTGNRRYNPPDFRWLFARDVTNLEFPPDAVVFERMEWGNAYGFLVAVSEAGEKVANVDPWQALAERLERVSDIRADIATIEQGTLNEINFALEQQRLERRASGIGDGGPPDATTLALEQRYQVAEASLRQLYD
;
A
#
# COMPACT_ATOMS: atom_id res chain seq x y z
N MET A 1 52.04 25.01 -51.07
CA MET A 1 52.49 24.54 -49.75
C MET A 1 51.70 25.32 -48.67
N LEU A 2 50.64 24.71 -48.16
CA LEU A 2 49.84 25.28 -47.09
C LEU A 2 50.49 24.91 -45.75
N ARG A 3 50.97 25.94 -45.08
CA ARG A 3 51.63 25.85 -43.76
C ARG A 3 50.50 25.59 -42.72
N GLN A 4 50.40 24.38 -42.20
CA GLN A 4 49.58 24.10 -41.03
C GLN A 4 50.11 24.92 -39.86
N ARG A 5 49.35 25.93 -39.45
CA ARG A 5 49.56 26.62 -38.17
C ARG A 5 49.13 25.67 -37.08
N HIS A 6 50.10 25.14 -36.36
CA HIS A 6 49.83 24.51 -35.07
C HIS A 6 49.33 25.61 -34.14
N SER A 7 48.02 25.75 -33.92
CA SER A 7 47.48 26.61 -32.88
C SER A 7 48.01 26.12 -31.54
N GLY A 8 48.81 26.93 -30.88
CA GLY A 8 49.38 26.60 -29.58
C GLY A 8 48.24 26.50 -28.51
N MET A 9 48.50 25.80 -27.43
CA MET A 9 47.58 25.64 -26.30
C MET A 9 47.04 27.01 -25.80
N ARG A 10 47.84 28.09 -25.93
CA ARG A 10 47.46 29.46 -25.60
C ARG A 10 46.39 30.04 -26.52
N ASP A 11 46.51 29.78 -27.84
CA ASP A 11 45.52 30.23 -28.82
C ASP A 11 44.19 29.50 -28.66
N TRP A 12 44.24 28.22 -28.29
CA TRP A 12 43.04 27.41 -27.97
C TRP A 12 42.37 27.89 -26.68
N LEU A 13 43.14 28.20 -25.60
CA LEU A 13 42.57 28.79 -24.38
C LEU A 13 41.99 30.17 -24.60
N ALA A 14 42.61 30.99 -25.49
CA ALA A 14 42.12 32.31 -25.83
C ALA A 14 40.91 32.32 -26.76
N SER A 15 40.64 31.22 -27.50
CA SER A 15 39.48 31.14 -28.39
C SER A 15 38.14 31.03 -27.68
N GLY A 16 38.13 30.71 -26.38
CA GLY A 16 36.92 30.49 -25.60
C GLY A 16 36.30 29.07 -25.76
N GLU A 17 36.81 28.27 -26.70
CA GLU A 17 36.29 26.90 -26.96
C GLU A 17 36.33 26.00 -25.69
N PRO A 18 37.39 26.00 -24.85
CA PRO A 18 37.42 25.19 -23.64
C PRO A 18 36.28 25.49 -22.67
N TRP A 19 35.88 26.75 -22.56
CA TRP A 19 34.80 27.19 -21.69
C TRP A 19 33.43 26.73 -22.19
N ILE A 20 33.24 26.68 -23.51
CA ILE A 20 32.03 26.13 -24.14
C ILE A 20 31.92 24.64 -23.85
N TRP A 21 33.03 23.91 -24.04
CA TRP A 21 33.07 22.45 -23.74
C TRP A 21 32.88 22.17 -22.25
N MET A 22 33.45 22.98 -21.37
CA MET A 22 33.28 22.81 -19.93
C MET A 22 31.84 23.07 -19.49
N ASN A 23 31.20 24.11 -20.03
CA ASN A 23 29.79 24.37 -19.78
C ASN A 23 28.89 23.24 -20.33
N ALA A 24 29.15 22.79 -21.54
CA ALA A 24 28.42 21.66 -22.12
C ALA A 24 28.59 20.37 -21.28
N ALA A 25 29.79 20.10 -20.80
CA ALA A 25 30.06 18.97 -19.91
C ALA A 25 29.34 19.14 -18.55
N ALA A 26 29.35 20.31 -17.96
CA ALA A 26 28.64 20.59 -16.70
C ALA A 26 27.13 20.40 -16.84
N VAL A 27 26.54 20.88 -17.94
CA VAL A 27 25.12 20.65 -18.24
C VAL A 27 24.83 19.17 -18.45
N GLY A 28 25.70 18.46 -19.21
CA GLY A 28 25.57 17.02 -19.44
C GLY A 28 25.61 16.24 -18.13
N ILE A 29 26.58 16.53 -17.26
CA ILE A 29 26.67 15.89 -15.94
C ILE A 29 25.44 16.18 -15.09
N SER A 30 24.94 17.42 -15.10
CA SER A 30 23.74 17.80 -14.35
C SER A 30 22.50 17.03 -14.82
N ILE A 31 22.33 16.88 -16.13
CA ILE A 31 21.22 16.09 -16.71
C ILE A 31 21.35 14.62 -16.29
N VAL A 32 22.54 14.03 -16.43
CA VAL A 32 22.78 12.62 -16.05
C VAL A 32 22.53 12.43 -14.55
N ALA A 33 22.95 13.36 -13.70
CA ALA A 33 22.73 13.29 -12.27
C ALA A 33 21.24 13.36 -11.92
N VAL A 34 20.48 14.28 -12.52
CA VAL A 34 19.03 14.42 -12.30
C VAL A 34 18.27 13.18 -12.79
N VAL A 35 18.54 12.75 -14.04
CA VAL A 35 17.89 11.55 -14.61
C VAL A 35 18.27 10.31 -13.81
N GLY A 36 19.54 10.16 -13.43
CA GLY A 36 20.01 9.04 -12.60
C GLY A 36 19.34 9.01 -11.22
N LEU A 37 19.18 10.16 -10.58
CA LEU A 37 18.48 10.26 -9.30
C LEU A 37 16.99 9.91 -9.45
N LEU A 38 16.31 10.45 -10.47
CA LEU A 38 14.91 10.13 -10.75
C LEU A 38 14.72 8.64 -11.05
N LEU A 39 15.61 8.05 -11.83
CA LEU A 39 15.58 6.62 -12.15
C LEU A 39 15.80 5.78 -10.88
N LEU A 40 16.74 6.17 -10.03
CA LEU A 40 16.99 5.50 -8.75
C LEU A 40 15.76 5.54 -7.85
N ILE A 41 15.11 6.71 -7.72
CA ILE A 41 13.87 6.86 -6.93
C ILE A 41 12.75 6.01 -7.55
N ALA A 42 12.60 6.02 -8.87
CA ALA A 42 11.60 5.24 -9.58
C ALA A 42 11.81 3.73 -9.36
N VAL A 43 13.04 3.24 -9.53
CA VAL A 43 13.36 1.81 -9.33
C VAL A 43 13.11 1.40 -7.88
N ARG A 44 13.58 2.21 -6.90
CA ARG A 44 13.34 1.92 -5.49
C ARG A 44 11.88 1.99 -5.10
N GLY A 45 11.14 2.97 -5.65
CA GLY A 45 9.71 3.10 -5.42
C GLY A 45 8.91 1.94 -6.01
N LEU A 46 9.17 1.58 -7.27
CA LEU A 46 8.50 0.46 -7.95
C LEU A 46 8.81 -0.90 -7.30
N ALA A 47 10.04 -1.09 -6.81
CA ALA A 47 10.42 -2.32 -6.12
C ALA A 47 9.57 -2.57 -4.85
N HIS A 48 9.10 -1.51 -4.20
CA HIS A 48 8.23 -1.62 -3.02
C HIS A 48 6.82 -2.12 -3.35
N PHE A 49 6.35 -1.85 -4.58
CA PHE A 49 5.03 -2.29 -5.05
C PHE A 49 5.05 -3.68 -5.72
N TRP A 50 6.25 -4.26 -5.89
CA TRP A 50 6.35 -5.59 -6.46
C TRP A 50 5.88 -6.62 -5.44
N PRO A 51 4.98 -7.56 -5.82
CA PRO A 51 4.52 -8.60 -4.91
C PRO A 51 5.71 -9.41 -4.40
N ALA A 52 5.78 -9.62 -3.09
CA ALA A 52 6.76 -10.51 -2.49
C ALA A 52 6.29 -11.97 -2.61
N ASP A 53 7.24 -12.91 -2.62
CA ASP A 53 6.93 -14.33 -2.65
C ASP A 53 6.25 -14.75 -1.34
N VAL A 54 5.09 -15.42 -1.47
CA VAL A 54 4.42 -16.03 -0.32
C VAL A 54 5.13 -17.31 0.06
N ARG A 55 5.43 -17.43 1.34
CA ARG A 55 6.17 -18.57 1.92
C ARG A 55 5.30 -19.31 2.91
N LEU A 56 5.32 -20.62 2.82
CA LEU A 56 4.81 -21.50 3.87
C LEU A 56 6.00 -21.97 4.68
N VAL A 57 6.04 -21.54 5.94
CA VAL A 57 7.15 -21.81 6.86
C VAL A 57 6.66 -22.74 7.94
N GLU A 58 7.32 -23.90 8.07
CA GLU A 58 7.16 -24.77 9.22
C GLU A 58 8.30 -24.48 10.20
N TYR A 59 7.96 -24.20 11.45
CA TYR A 59 8.91 -23.86 12.49
C TYR A 59 8.53 -24.46 13.83
N VAL A 60 9.51 -24.60 14.70
CA VAL A 60 9.30 -25.07 16.07
C VAL A 60 9.16 -23.86 16.98
N ASP A 61 8.05 -23.79 17.73
CA ASP A 61 7.80 -22.72 18.67
C ASP A 61 8.61 -22.90 19.99
N GLU A 62 8.54 -21.90 20.90
CA GLU A 62 9.20 -21.92 22.19
C GLU A 62 8.78 -23.07 23.13
N PHE A 63 7.65 -23.74 22.81
CA PHE A 63 7.16 -24.93 23.54
C PHE A 63 7.58 -26.23 22.87
N GLY A 64 8.38 -26.19 21.79
CA GLY A 64 8.81 -27.35 21.04
C GLY A 64 7.74 -27.93 20.12
N GLN A 65 6.65 -27.18 19.82
CA GLN A 65 5.59 -27.62 18.94
C GLN A 65 5.83 -27.13 17.51
N SER A 66 5.58 -28.01 16.52
CA SER A 66 5.60 -27.62 15.11
C SER A 66 4.41 -26.73 14.79
N GLN A 67 4.69 -25.57 14.20
CA GLN A 67 3.73 -24.57 13.79
C GLN A 67 3.89 -24.27 12.30
N LEU A 68 2.80 -23.90 11.64
CA LEU A 68 2.80 -23.44 10.26
C LEU A 68 2.45 -21.97 10.19
N ALA A 69 3.21 -21.21 9.40
CA ALA A 69 2.93 -19.83 9.10
C ALA A 69 2.98 -19.59 7.58
N LEU A 70 1.96 -18.96 7.04
CA LEU A 70 1.89 -18.52 5.64
C LEU A 70 2.00 -16.99 5.60
N GLY A 71 2.90 -16.48 4.76
CA GLY A 71 3.09 -15.03 4.66
C GLY A 71 4.27 -14.63 3.78
N GLU A 72 4.56 -13.34 3.76
CA GLU A 72 5.67 -12.73 3.05
C GLU A 72 6.84 -12.43 3.99
N LEU A 73 8.07 -12.55 3.50
CA LEU A 73 9.24 -12.09 4.25
C LEU A 73 9.29 -10.56 4.17
N ALA A 74 9.01 -9.91 5.30
CA ALA A 74 9.02 -8.44 5.39
C ALA A 74 10.43 -7.89 5.68
N ASP A 75 11.22 -8.60 6.50
CA ASP A 75 12.58 -8.17 6.87
C ASP A 75 13.42 -9.36 7.34
N THR A 76 14.74 -9.18 7.33
CA THR A 76 15.72 -10.14 7.85
C THR A 76 16.73 -9.40 8.69
N GLU A 77 16.94 -9.85 9.93
CA GLU A 77 17.88 -9.23 10.86
C GLU A 77 18.88 -10.27 11.37
N THR A 78 20.14 -9.87 11.43
CA THR A 78 21.20 -10.66 12.07
C THR A 78 21.54 -10.03 13.40
N LEU A 79 21.35 -10.77 14.48
CA LEU A 79 21.67 -10.35 15.83
C LEU A 79 23.06 -10.86 16.23
N SER A 80 23.94 -9.94 16.61
CA SER A 80 25.19 -10.33 17.25
C SER A 80 24.92 -10.93 18.64
N PRO A 81 25.83 -11.76 19.18
CA PRO A 81 25.66 -12.36 20.51
C PRO A 81 25.36 -11.35 21.61
N GLN A 82 26.01 -10.18 21.57
CA GLN A 82 25.77 -9.11 22.55
C GLN A 82 24.34 -8.56 22.45
N ARG A 83 23.88 -8.30 21.22
CA ARG A 83 22.53 -7.79 21.00
C ARG A 83 21.46 -8.82 21.30
N TYR A 84 21.76 -10.09 21.07
CA TYR A 84 20.87 -11.19 21.46
C TYR A 84 20.70 -11.23 22.98
N ALA A 85 21.78 -11.15 23.75
CA ALA A 85 21.74 -11.14 25.22
C ALA A 85 21.00 -9.90 25.77
N GLU A 86 21.16 -8.73 25.17
CA GLU A 86 20.41 -7.52 25.55
C GLU A 86 18.90 -7.67 25.39
N VAL A 87 18.45 -8.36 24.33
CA VAL A 87 17.02 -8.47 23.99
C VAL A 87 16.36 -9.66 24.71
N PHE A 88 17.03 -10.80 24.78
CA PHE A 88 16.46 -12.07 25.27
C PHE A 88 17.04 -12.50 26.63
N GLY A 89 18.06 -11.80 27.12
CA GLY A 89 18.74 -12.13 28.38
C GLY A 89 19.87 -13.17 28.20
N ASP A 90 20.64 -13.34 29.24
CA ASP A 90 21.83 -14.23 29.26
C ASP A 90 21.51 -15.74 29.38
N ALA A 91 20.23 -16.10 29.42
CA ALA A 91 19.82 -17.49 29.64
C ALA A 91 20.22 -18.44 28.51
N ASP A 92 20.38 -17.90 27.29
CA ASP A 92 20.79 -18.66 26.09
C ASP A 92 21.98 -17.97 25.42
N VAL A 93 23.18 -18.17 26.00
CA VAL A 93 24.42 -17.53 25.54
C VAL A 93 24.75 -18.00 24.13
N GLN A 94 24.48 -17.13 23.15
CA GLN A 94 24.86 -17.36 21.77
C GLN A 94 26.34 -16.99 21.56
N THR A 95 27.08 -17.86 20.92
CA THR A 95 28.49 -17.63 20.54
C THR A 95 28.68 -17.17 19.12
N ALA A 96 27.63 -17.27 18.30
CA ALA A 96 27.59 -16.88 16.89
C ALA A 96 26.41 -15.94 16.61
N ASP A 97 26.48 -15.25 15.51
CA ASP A 97 25.40 -14.42 15.01
C ASP A 97 24.14 -15.26 14.77
N VAL A 98 22.98 -14.71 15.15
CA VAL A 98 21.68 -15.36 15.02
C VAL A 98 20.83 -14.60 14.02
N GLU A 99 20.42 -15.28 12.95
CA GLU A 99 19.52 -14.74 11.95
C GLU A 99 18.07 -14.93 12.38
N ARG A 100 17.25 -13.86 12.22
CA ARG A 100 15.81 -13.92 12.40
C ARG A 100 15.08 -13.27 11.23
N TRP A 101 13.91 -13.78 10.93
CA TRP A 101 13.04 -13.37 9.85
C TRP A 101 11.78 -12.73 10.40
N LEU A 102 11.42 -11.56 9.87
CA LEU A 102 10.13 -10.96 10.11
C LEU A 102 9.16 -11.43 9.03
N LEU A 103 8.28 -12.35 9.38
CA LEU A 103 7.26 -12.85 8.50
C LEU A 103 5.98 -12.03 8.68
N LYS A 104 5.48 -11.44 7.58
CA LYS A 104 4.18 -10.77 7.53
C LYS A 104 3.12 -11.84 7.27
N THR A 105 2.44 -12.26 8.32
CA THR A 105 1.41 -13.31 8.26
C THR A 105 0.02 -12.77 7.96
N GLY A 106 -0.19 -11.46 8.11
CA GLY A 106 -1.50 -10.83 7.91
C GLY A 106 -2.60 -11.50 8.73
N ASN A 107 -3.81 -11.54 8.18
CA ASN A 107 -4.94 -12.27 8.79
C ASN A 107 -5.31 -11.80 10.22
N ARG A 108 -5.00 -10.54 10.56
CA ARG A 108 -5.14 -9.96 11.90
C ARG A 108 -6.44 -10.31 12.62
N ARG A 109 -7.54 -10.42 11.85
CA ARG A 109 -8.85 -10.75 12.40
C ARG A 109 -8.95 -12.19 12.90
N TYR A 110 -8.18 -13.10 12.29
CA TYR A 110 -8.32 -14.56 12.52
C TYR A 110 -7.13 -15.14 13.27
N ASN A 111 -5.92 -14.61 13.07
CA ASN A 111 -4.69 -15.14 13.65
C ASN A 111 -3.68 -14.02 13.94
N PRO A 112 -3.93 -13.16 14.95
CA PRO A 112 -2.96 -12.15 15.35
C PRO A 112 -1.69 -12.80 15.95
N PRO A 113 -0.52 -12.14 15.85
CA PRO A 113 -0.23 -10.84 15.25
C PRO A 113 0.01 -10.90 13.74
N ASP A 114 -0.07 -9.73 13.06
CA ASP A 114 0.17 -9.60 11.61
C ASP A 114 1.61 -9.90 11.21
N PHE A 115 2.55 -9.73 12.14
CA PHE A 115 3.97 -9.95 11.95
C PHE A 115 4.51 -10.88 13.01
N ARG A 116 5.37 -11.81 12.60
CA ARG A 116 6.02 -12.76 13.51
C ARG A 116 7.52 -12.78 13.25
N TRP A 117 8.31 -12.64 14.30
CA TRP A 117 9.73 -12.93 14.26
C TRP A 117 9.94 -14.43 14.44
N LEU A 118 10.65 -15.04 13.50
CA LEU A 118 11.08 -16.42 13.54
C LEU A 118 12.61 -16.47 13.52
N PHE A 119 13.23 -17.27 14.36
CA PHE A 119 14.64 -17.54 14.20
C PHE A 119 14.86 -18.51 13.05
N ALA A 120 15.80 -18.22 12.17
CA ALA A 120 16.10 -19.07 11.01
C ALA A 120 16.45 -20.51 11.44
N ARG A 121 17.07 -20.66 12.63
CA ARG A 121 17.43 -21.96 13.22
C ARG A 121 16.23 -22.83 13.61
N ASP A 122 15.08 -22.21 13.89
CA ASP A 122 13.87 -22.91 14.33
C ASP A 122 12.99 -23.30 13.14
N VAL A 123 13.34 -22.84 11.93
CA VAL A 123 12.64 -23.20 10.69
C VAL A 123 13.06 -24.60 10.26
N THR A 124 12.10 -25.48 10.15
CA THR A 124 12.31 -26.89 9.76
C THR A 124 12.01 -27.13 8.28
N ASN A 125 11.07 -26.39 7.72
CA ASN A 125 10.72 -26.47 6.30
C ASN A 125 10.32 -25.11 5.73
N LEU A 126 10.63 -24.86 4.46
CA LEU A 126 10.29 -23.65 3.72
C LEU A 126 9.81 -24.03 2.32
N GLU A 127 8.58 -23.67 2.00
CA GLU A 127 7.94 -23.92 0.71
C GLU A 127 7.41 -22.63 0.09
N PHE A 128 7.28 -22.61 -1.24
CA PHE A 128 6.67 -21.53 -2.01
C PHE A 128 5.46 -22.11 -2.76
N PRO A 129 4.31 -22.24 -2.09
CA PRO A 129 3.15 -22.86 -2.71
C PRO A 129 2.62 -22.00 -3.86
N PRO A 130 2.50 -22.54 -5.08
CA PRO A 130 2.09 -21.76 -6.25
C PRO A 130 0.60 -21.39 -6.24
N ASP A 131 -0.18 -22.02 -5.40
CA ASP A 131 -1.63 -21.81 -5.21
C ASP A 131 -1.96 -20.92 -4.00
N ALA A 132 -0.92 -20.44 -3.29
CA ALA A 132 -1.11 -19.44 -2.24
C ALA A 132 -1.54 -18.11 -2.83
N VAL A 133 -2.47 -17.46 -2.15
CA VAL A 133 -3.02 -16.16 -2.57
C VAL A 133 -2.87 -15.10 -1.51
N VAL A 134 -2.67 -13.88 -1.97
CA VAL A 134 -2.69 -12.67 -1.15
C VAL A 134 -3.94 -11.88 -1.51
N PHE A 135 -4.79 -11.63 -0.52
CA PHE A 135 -5.92 -10.72 -0.65
C PHE A 135 -5.54 -9.37 -0.05
N GLU A 136 -5.39 -8.36 -0.89
CA GLU A 136 -5.29 -6.98 -0.44
C GLU A 136 -6.68 -6.50 -0.04
N ARG A 137 -6.92 -6.47 1.26
CA ARG A 137 -8.20 -6.00 1.80
C ARG A 137 -8.18 -4.50 1.95
N MET A 138 -9.31 -3.85 1.70
CA MET A 138 -9.47 -2.40 1.88
C MET A 138 -9.25 -1.98 3.33
N GLU A 139 -9.54 -2.88 4.27
CA GLU A 139 -9.33 -2.70 5.71
C GLU A 139 -8.63 -3.91 6.30
N TRP A 140 -7.94 -3.74 7.42
CA TRP A 140 -7.29 -4.82 8.18
C TRP A 140 -6.08 -5.48 7.51
N GLY A 141 -5.48 -4.84 6.51
CA GLY A 141 -4.27 -5.32 5.85
C GLY A 141 -4.47 -6.59 5.01
N ASN A 142 -3.37 -7.22 4.61
CA ASN A 142 -3.39 -8.39 3.73
C ASN A 142 -3.92 -9.65 4.45
N ALA A 143 -4.55 -10.52 3.68
CA ALA A 143 -4.88 -11.88 4.09
C ALA A 143 -4.15 -12.87 3.19
N TYR A 144 -3.54 -13.89 3.79
CA TYR A 144 -2.84 -14.96 3.10
C TYR A 144 -3.60 -16.26 3.28
N GLY A 145 -3.71 -17.05 2.22
CA GLY A 145 -4.44 -18.32 2.28
C GLY A 145 -4.49 -19.05 0.96
N PHE A 146 -5.37 -20.05 0.91
CA PHE A 146 -5.67 -20.81 -0.29
C PHE A 146 -7.16 -20.64 -0.60
N LEU A 147 -7.49 -20.35 -1.86
CA LEU A 147 -8.89 -20.25 -2.26
C LEU A 147 -9.49 -21.63 -2.44
N VAL A 148 -10.28 -22.07 -1.47
CA VAL A 148 -10.92 -23.40 -1.47
C VAL A 148 -12.35 -23.34 -2.03
N ALA A 149 -13.09 -22.29 -1.63
CA ALA A 149 -14.48 -22.11 -2.04
C ALA A 149 -14.93 -20.67 -1.82
N VAL A 150 -15.97 -20.28 -2.53
CA VAL A 150 -16.70 -19.02 -2.32
C VAL A 150 -18.08 -19.36 -1.78
N SER A 151 -18.52 -18.62 -0.76
CA SER A 151 -19.87 -18.73 -0.21
C SER A 151 -20.57 -17.37 -0.28
N GLU A 152 -21.86 -17.38 -0.54
CA GLU A 152 -22.72 -16.22 -0.60
C GLU A 152 -23.95 -16.47 0.28
N ALA A 153 -24.28 -15.53 1.16
CA ALA A 153 -25.35 -15.67 2.15
C ALA A 153 -25.26 -16.96 2.99
N GLY A 154 -24.04 -17.45 3.25
CA GLY A 154 -23.79 -18.67 4.01
C GLY A 154 -23.86 -19.98 3.19
N GLU A 155 -24.27 -19.93 1.92
CA GLU A 155 -24.31 -21.07 1.03
C GLU A 155 -23.11 -21.12 0.10
N LYS A 156 -22.52 -22.32 -0.06
CA LYS A 156 -21.38 -22.51 -0.97
C LYS A 156 -21.86 -22.40 -2.41
N VAL A 157 -21.18 -21.59 -3.22
CA VAL A 157 -21.40 -21.51 -4.66
C VAL A 157 -20.95 -22.82 -5.30
N ALA A 158 -21.91 -23.58 -5.83
CA ALA A 158 -21.68 -24.91 -6.42
C ALA A 158 -21.52 -24.81 -7.95
N ASN A 159 -20.82 -25.79 -8.54
CA ASN A 159 -20.70 -26.00 -9.98
C ASN A 159 -19.98 -24.89 -10.76
N VAL A 160 -19.22 -24.05 -10.08
CA VAL A 160 -18.39 -22.99 -10.69
C VAL A 160 -16.99 -23.07 -10.11
N ASP A 161 -15.98 -22.77 -10.92
CA ASP A 161 -14.61 -22.63 -10.45
C ASP A 161 -14.53 -21.54 -9.36
N PRO A 162 -13.87 -21.79 -8.22
CA PRO A 162 -13.79 -20.80 -7.13
C PRO A 162 -13.22 -19.43 -7.57
N TRP A 163 -12.27 -19.42 -8.50
CA TRP A 163 -11.70 -18.17 -9.02
C TRP A 163 -12.68 -17.39 -9.86
N GLN A 164 -13.44 -18.07 -10.73
CA GLN A 164 -14.50 -17.43 -11.50
C GLN A 164 -15.59 -16.88 -10.58
N ALA A 165 -16.02 -17.69 -9.61
CA ALA A 165 -17.02 -17.27 -8.63
C ALA A 165 -16.57 -16.05 -7.81
N LEU A 166 -15.28 -15.98 -7.47
CA LEU A 166 -14.69 -14.83 -6.78
C LEU A 166 -14.66 -13.60 -7.69
N ALA A 167 -14.17 -13.74 -8.93
CA ALA A 167 -14.04 -12.65 -9.88
C ALA A 167 -15.38 -11.94 -10.16
N GLU A 168 -16.44 -12.71 -10.42
CA GLU A 168 -17.80 -12.20 -10.65
C GLU A 168 -18.31 -11.36 -9.46
N ARG A 169 -17.97 -11.79 -8.24
CA ARG A 169 -18.38 -11.08 -7.03
C ARG A 169 -17.56 -9.84 -6.75
N LEU A 170 -16.28 -9.87 -7.05
CA LEU A 170 -15.42 -8.71 -6.93
C LEU A 170 -15.85 -7.59 -7.89
N GLU A 171 -16.23 -7.94 -9.13
CA GLU A 171 -16.78 -6.98 -10.11
C GLU A 171 -18.05 -6.35 -9.55
N ARG A 172 -19.03 -7.16 -9.10
CA ARG A 172 -20.27 -6.66 -8.51
C ARG A 172 -20.03 -5.76 -7.29
N VAL A 173 -19.12 -6.15 -6.40
CA VAL A 173 -18.76 -5.35 -5.21
C VAL A 173 -18.09 -4.05 -5.62
N SER A 174 -17.28 -4.06 -6.68
CA SER A 174 -16.66 -2.84 -7.22
C SER A 174 -17.70 -1.85 -7.73
N ASP A 175 -18.71 -2.33 -8.46
CA ASP A 175 -19.80 -1.52 -8.99
C ASP A 175 -20.64 -0.90 -7.86
N ILE A 176 -21.05 -1.72 -6.89
CA ILE A 176 -21.78 -1.25 -5.71
C ILE A 176 -20.98 -0.17 -4.95
N ARG A 177 -19.67 -0.37 -4.77
CA ARG A 177 -18.80 0.64 -4.12
C ARG A 177 -18.68 1.93 -4.92
N ALA A 178 -18.65 1.86 -6.25
CA ALA A 178 -18.66 3.04 -7.10
C ALA A 178 -19.97 3.83 -6.97
N ASP A 179 -21.11 3.13 -6.88
CA ASP A 179 -22.40 3.75 -6.63
C ASP A 179 -22.47 4.40 -5.24
N ILE A 180 -22.02 3.71 -4.20
CA ILE A 180 -21.90 4.26 -2.84
C ILE A 180 -21.05 5.53 -2.84
N ALA A 181 -19.84 5.47 -3.44
CA ALA A 181 -18.94 6.62 -3.52
C ALA A 181 -19.58 7.81 -4.26
N THR A 182 -20.34 7.56 -5.31
CA THR A 182 -21.07 8.59 -6.05
C THR A 182 -22.12 9.29 -5.19
N ILE A 183 -22.83 8.54 -4.37
CA ILE A 183 -23.83 9.11 -3.45
C ILE A 183 -23.14 9.86 -2.31
N GLU A 184 -22.16 9.26 -1.65
CA GLU A 184 -21.50 9.84 -0.47
C GLU A 184 -20.65 11.06 -0.83
N GLN A 185 -19.76 10.93 -1.82
CA GLN A 185 -18.79 11.98 -2.17
C GLN A 185 -19.38 13.01 -3.15
N GLY A 186 -20.42 12.65 -3.91
CA GLY A 186 -21.15 13.54 -4.80
C GLY A 186 -22.38 14.13 -4.13
N THR A 187 -23.48 13.39 -4.19
CA THR A 187 -24.82 13.89 -3.84
C THR A 187 -24.91 14.41 -2.40
N LEU A 188 -24.43 13.66 -1.41
CA LEU A 188 -24.50 14.07 -0.01
C LEU A 188 -23.59 15.26 0.29
N ASN A 189 -22.39 15.32 -0.28
CA ASN A 189 -21.50 16.47 -0.12
C ASN A 189 -22.08 17.74 -0.74
N GLU A 190 -22.69 17.66 -1.93
CA GLU A 190 -23.35 18.80 -2.55
C GLU A 190 -24.50 19.32 -1.69
N ILE A 191 -25.34 18.42 -1.16
CA ILE A 191 -26.46 18.78 -0.29
C ILE A 191 -25.96 19.42 1.00
N ASN A 192 -24.96 18.82 1.65
CA ASN A 192 -24.39 19.35 2.88
C ASN A 192 -23.77 20.74 2.69
N PHE A 193 -23.05 20.93 1.58
CA PHE A 193 -22.51 22.23 1.22
C PHE A 193 -23.62 23.28 0.98
N ALA A 194 -24.69 22.93 0.28
CA ALA A 194 -25.83 23.81 0.04
C ALA A 194 -26.54 24.17 1.34
N LEU A 195 -26.75 23.21 2.24
CA LEU A 195 -27.36 23.45 3.57
C LEU A 195 -26.49 24.38 4.42
N GLU A 196 -25.16 24.19 4.41
CA GLU A 196 -24.25 25.07 5.17
C GLU A 196 -24.23 26.49 4.60
N GLN A 197 -24.24 26.63 3.26
CA GLN A 197 -24.38 27.96 2.64
C GLN A 197 -25.65 28.68 3.07
N GLN A 198 -26.79 28.01 3.02
CA GLN A 198 -28.05 28.57 3.48
C GLN A 198 -28.03 28.97 4.97
N ARG A 199 -27.41 28.14 5.81
CA ARG A 199 -27.24 28.45 7.22
C ARG A 199 -26.41 29.70 7.43
N LEU A 200 -25.34 29.89 6.67
CA LEU A 200 -24.48 31.08 6.72
C LEU A 200 -25.24 32.34 6.24
N GLU A 201 -26.00 32.23 5.16
CA GLU A 201 -26.83 33.33 4.65
C GLU A 201 -27.91 33.77 5.65
N ARG A 202 -28.57 32.83 6.31
CA ARG A 202 -29.55 33.12 7.36
C ARG A 202 -28.92 33.84 8.56
N ARG A 203 -27.72 33.40 8.97
CA ARG A 203 -26.99 34.12 10.04
C ARG A 203 -26.59 35.53 9.63
N ALA A 204 -26.12 35.72 8.40
CA ALA A 204 -25.75 37.03 7.86
C ALA A 204 -26.97 37.98 7.78
N SER A 205 -28.16 37.42 7.53
CA SER A 205 -29.43 38.18 7.48
C SER A 205 -30.04 38.43 8.86
N GLY A 206 -29.36 38.06 9.97
CA GLY A 206 -29.86 38.24 11.33
C GLY A 206 -30.98 37.26 11.73
N ILE A 207 -31.29 36.28 10.91
CA ILE A 207 -32.21 35.19 11.20
C ILE A 207 -31.40 34.10 11.89
N GLY A 208 -31.51 33.98 13.20
CA GLY A 208 -30.78 32.96 13.95
C GLY A 208 -31.18 31.52 13.54
N ASP A 209 -30.38 30.54 13.95
CA ASP A 209 -30.56 29.11 13.63
C ASP A 209 -31.91 28.53 14.11
N GLY A 210 -32.68 29.24 14.92
CA GLY A 210 -33.97 28.82 15.49
C GLY A 210 -35.22 29.19 14.68
N GLY A 211 -35.08 29.83 13.52
CA GLY A 211 -36.23 30.13 12.65
C GLY A 211 -36.71 28.90 11.86
N PRO A 212 -37.99 28.87 11.43
CA PRO A 212 -38.49 27.76 10.63
C PRO A 212 -37.65 27.61 9.33
N PRO A 213 -37.43 26.36 8.86
CA PRO A 213 -36.73 26.14 7.61
C PRO A 213 -37.53 26.75 6.45
N ASP A 214 -36.82 27.32 5.48
CA ASP A 214 -37.43 27.79 4.26
C ASP A 214 -37.69 26.63 3.27
N ALA A 215 -38.41 26.92 2.18
CA ALA A 215 -38.75 25.90 1.19
C ALA A 215 -37.53 25.23 0.55
N THR A 216 -36.43 25.96 0.46
CA THR A 216 -35.17 25.45 -0.14
C THR A 216 -34.47 24.50 0.85
N THR A 217 -34.41 24.85 2.12
CA THR A 217 -33.90 23.96 3.17
C THR A 217 -34.68 22.66 3.23
N LEU A 218 -36.02 22.73 3.22
CA LEU A 218 -36.90 21.55 3.22
C LEU A 218 -36.67 20.66 1.99
N ALA A 219 -36.48 21.26 0.81
CA ALA A 219 -36.19 20.51 -0.40
C ALA A 219 -34.81 19.80 -0.34
N LEU A 220 -33.79 20.46 0.23
CA LEU A 220 -32.46 19.85 0.42
C LEU A 220 -32.54 18.72 1.46
N GLU A 221 -33.25 18.88 2.55
CA GLU A 221 -33.47 17.83 3.55
C GLU A 221 -34.16 16.60 2.94
N GLN A 222 -35.20 16.82 2.11
CA GLN A 222 -35.87 15.73 1.40
C GLN A 222 -34.88 14.98 0.45
N ARG A 223 -34.07 15.73 -0.31
CA ARG A 223 -33.03 15.12 -1.14
C ARG A 223 -32.02 14.32 -0.35
N TYR A 224 -31.65 14.82 0.84
CA TYR A 224 -30.76 14.10 1.75
C TYR A 224 -31.38 12.77 2.20
N GLN A 225 -32.63 12.76 2.61
CA GLN A 225 -33.35 11.55 3.02
C GLN A 225 -33.47 10.51 1.90
N VAL A 226 -33.68 10.94 0.66
CA VAL A 226 -33.70 10.04 -0.50
C VAL A 226 -32.32 9.45 -0.76
N ALA A 227 -31.28 10.26 -0.72
CA ALA A 227 -29.88 9.77 -0.89
C ALA A 227 -29.49 8.77 0.20
N GLU A 228 -29.85 9.06 1.47
CA GLU A 228 -29.60 8.16 2.60
C GLU A 228 -30.37 6.84 2.45
N ALA A 229 -31.61 6.88 1.99
CA ALA A 229 -32.38 5.67 1.73
C ALA A 229 -31.76 4.80 0.62
N SER A 230 -31.28 5.45 -0.46
CA SER A 230 -30.54 4.75 -1.53
C SER A 230 -29.25 4.10 -1.03
N LEU A 231 -28.50 4.79 -0.16
CA LEU A 231 -27.31 4.21 0.46
C LEU A 231 -27.64 2.97 1.29
N ARG A 232 -28.67 3.03 2.12
CA ARG A 232 -29.09 1.87 2.93
C ARG A 232 -29.40 0.65 2.06
N GLN A 233 -30.04 0.84 0.91
CA GLN A 233 -30.31 -0.27 -0.03
C GLN A 233 -29.06 -0.88 -0.65
N LEU A 234 -27.98 -0.10 -0.78
CA LEU A 234 -26.69 -0.60 -1.32
C LEU A 234 -25.86 -1.32 -0.24
N TYR A 235 -26.09 -1.02 1.03
CA TYR A 235 -25.39 -1.68 2.15
C TYR A 235 -26.07 -2.97 2.63
N ASP A 236 -27.38 -3.14 2.37
CA ASP A 236 -28.16 -4.33 2.69
C ASP A 236 -28.01 -5.43 1.61
#